data_95937745b6bbecee5a3334bdcc9e1bc1
#
_entry.id   95937745b6bbecee5a3334bdcc9e1bc1
#
_cell.length_a   1.000
_cell.length_b   1.000
_cell.length_c   1.000
_cell.angle_alpha   90.00
_cell.angle_beta   90.00
_cell.angle_gamma   90.00
#
_symmetry.space_group_name_H-M   'P 1'
#
loop_
_entity.id
_entity.type
_entity.pdbx_description
1 polymer ?
#
loop_
_entity_poly.entity_id
_entity_poly.type
_entity_poly.pdbx_seq_one_letter_code
_entity_poly.pdbx_strand_id
1 'polypeptide(L)'
;MAVSAGMSACHSLNSIQTSVVKKFATTSKDVSDLPYKLLYEYYTVEFKANQLDPENYVIRDTLKEGFDRLAENAMSKIESIRKDYYQNLRTAGEVKASYDLLQTYITSLETLADDKYSKDFEKKSIDLGNKMNGLVSKLNSSPQKKLKFSFNPGQWLTALVTAYGRTKLRTKQAHYLQEYISHADTLVQAITANFHDFEAPYLRSAFEETQRNIRGQFKQSIAPYLQYFNRHPDSTTTIVAVEFYSKIIPVYYELTDDIHKNLLLVNKADSLMGNLANTHGLMKNMFNAGSSWVSVLEQVNGLNDQFSILKDLFDKGSQDKFIFYKNFIMQNENIYKDFINK
;
A
#
# COMPACT_ATOMS: atom_id res chain seq x y z
N MET A 1 -53.70 -12.34 -24.03
CA MET A 1 -52.93 -12.82 -22.85
C MET A 1 -51.68 -13.49 -23.36
N ALA A 2 -50.54 -12.81 -23.33
CA ALA A 2 -49.24 -13.37 -23.68
C ALA A 2 -48.60 -13.86 -22.38
N VAL A 3 -48.51 -15.17 -22.21
CA VAL A 3 -47.77 -15.80 -21.11
C VAL A 3 -46.29 -15.67 -21.45
N SER A 4 -45.60 -14.71 -20.84
CA SER A 4 -44.15 -14.66 -20.86
C SER A 4 -43.65 -15.83 -20.00
N ALA A 5 -43.35 -16.95 -20.62
CA ALA A 5 -42.62 -18.04 -20.04
C ALA A 5 -41.22 -17.52 -19.68
N GLY A 6 -41.03 -17.15 -18.40
CA GLY A 6 -39.75 -16.89 -17.84
C GLY A 6 -38.92 -18.17 -17.93
N MET A 7 -38.07 -18.25 -18.95
CA MET A 7 -37.05 -19.29 -19.04
C MET A 7 -36.06 -19.04 -17.92
N SER A 8 -36.24 -19.71 -16.77
CA SER A 8 -35.20 -19.93 -15.79
C SER A 8 -34.15 -20.85 -16.40
N ALA A 9 -33.36 -20.32 -17.33
CA ALA A 9 -32.24 -21.05 -17.88
C ALA A 9 -31.26 -21.30 -16.72
N CYS A 10 -30.98 -22.54 -16.44
CA CYS A 10 -29.86 -22.95 -15.61
C CYS A 10 -28.56 -22.46 -16.27
N HIS A 11 -28.12 -21.24 -15.92
CA HIS A 11 -26.93 -20.67 -16.52
C HIS A 11 -25.71 -21.17 -15.79
N SER A 12 -25.08 -22.23 -16.30
CA SER A 12 -23.66 -22.40 -16.09
C SER A 12 -22.94 -21.19 -16.71
N LEU A 13 -21.90 -20.69 -16.05
CA LEU A 13 -21.02 -19.67 -16.65
C LEU A 13 -20.53 -20.15 -18.01
N ASN A 14 -20.60 -19.31 -19.03
CA ASN A 14 -19.90 -19.60 -20.27
C ASN A 14 -18.37 -19.38 -20.10
N SER A 15 -17.58 -19.91 -21.01
CA SER A 15 -16.12 -19.82 -20.95
C SER A 15 -15.59 -18.38 -20.94
N ILE A 16 -16.29 -17.46 -21.61
CA ILE A 16 -15.94 -16.03 -21.65
C ILE A 16 -16.18 -15.39 -20.29
N GLN A 17 -17.33 -15.65 -19.68
CA GLN A 17 -17.67 -15.14 -18.34
C GLN A 17 -16.66 -15.59 -17.28
N THR A 18 -16.33 -16.88 -17.28
CA THR A 18 -15.31 -17.45 -16.40
C THR A 18 -13.95 -16.78 -16.61
N SER A 19 -13.55 -16.60 -17.88
CA SER A 19 -12.28 -15.96 -18.23
C SER A 19 -12.21 -14.51 -17.75
N VAL A 20 -13.28 -13.74 -17.93
CA VAL A 20 -13.35 -12.33 -17.48
C VAL A 20 -13.25 -12.23 -15.98
N VAL A 21 -14.02 -13.03 -15.21
CA VAL A 21 -13.97 -13.00 -13.75
C VAL A 21 -12.60 -13.41 -13.23
N LYS A 22 -11.98 -14.46 -13.78
CA LYS A 22 -10.64 -14.89 -13.42
C LYS A 22 -9.59 -13.82 -13.72
N LYS A 23 -9.65 -13.20 -14.89
CA LYS A 23 -8.73 -12.14 -15.28
C LYS A 23 -8.88 -10.90 -14.41
N PHE A 24 -10.13 -10.48 -14.13
CA PHE A 24 -10.40 -9.42 -13.17
C PHE A 24 -9.80 -9.74 -11.81
N ALA A 25 -10.04 -10.94 -11.27
CA ALA A 25 -9.53 -11.35 -9.97
C ALA A 25 -8.00 -11.32 -9.93
N THR A 26 -7.32 -11.89 -10.94
CA THR A 26 -5.85 -11.91 -11.00
C THR A 26 -5.26 -10.50 -11.00
N THR A 27 -5.75 -9.61 -11.88
CA THR A 27 -5.25 -8.23 -11.98
C THR A 27 -5.58 -7.40 -10.73
N SER A 28 -6.80 -7.50 -10.22
CA SER A 28 -7.26 -6.72 -9.08
C SER A 28 -6.59 -7.11 -7.77
N LYS A 29 -6.12 -8.35 -7.65
CA LYS A 29 -5.38 -8.83 -6.48
C LYS A 29 -4.09 -8.04 -6.26
N ASP A 30 -3.35 -7.80 -7.34
CA ASP A 30 -2.11 -7.03 -7.28
C ASP A 30 -2.37 -5.54 -7.04
N VAL A 31 -3.42 -4.98 -7.67
CA VAL A 31 -3.82 -3.58 -7.48
C VAL A 31 -4.26 -3.30 -6.04
N SER A 32 -4.96 -4.24 -5.41
CA SER A 32 -5.46 -4.07 -4.03
C SER A 32 -4.37 -3.96 -2.96
N ASP A 33 -3.13 -4.33 -3.25
CA ASP A 33 -2.00 -4.24 -2.32
C ASP A 33 -1.23 -2.90 -2.41
N LEU A 34 -1.46 -2.13 -3.47
CA LEU A 34 -0.75 -0.88 -3.73
C LEU A 34 -0.91 0.18 -2.63
N PRO A 35 -2.12 0.46 -2.12
CA PRO A 35 -2.30 1.50 -1.10
C PRO A 35 -1.47 1.25 0.15
N TYR A 36 -1.44 0.01 0.62
CA TYR A 36 -0.63 -0.36 1.77
C TYR A 36 0.87 -0.21 1.51
N LYS A 37 1.35 -0.62 0.31
CA LYS A 37 2.76 -0.44 -0.07
C LYS A 37 3.16 1.02 -0.08
N LEU A 38 2.32 1.91 -0.61
CA LEU A 38 2.58 3.34 -0.64
C LEU A 38 2.63 3.96 0.76
N LEU A 39 1.75 3.54 1.66
CA LEU A 39 1.76 3.99 3.04
C LEU A 39 3.03 3.53 3.77
N TYR A 40 3.46 2.29 3.52
CA TYR A 40 4.72 1.76 4.05
C TYR A 40 5.93 2.53 3.52
N GLU A 41 5.97 2.82 2.22
CA GLU A 41 7.03 3.62 1.60
C GLU A 41 7.06 5.05 2.16
N TYR A 42 5.88 5.66 2.39
CA TYR A 42 5.82 6.98 3.02
C TYR A 42 6.49 6.99 4.39
N TYR A 43 6.12 6.07 5.28
CA TYR A 43 6.72 6.02 6.62
C TYR A 43 8.23 5.73 6.56
N THR A 44 8.67 4.96 5.59
CA THR A 44 10.10 4.71 5.37
C THR A 44 10.84 5.98 4.94
N VAL A 45 10.25 6.75 4.01
CA VAL A 45 10.80 8.04 3.56
C VAL A 45 10.82 9.06 4.69
N GLU A 46 9.73 9.17 5.46
CA GLU A 46 9.62 10.06 6.62
C GLU A 46 10.69 9.74 7.69
N PHE A 47 10.85 8.46 8.00
CA PHE A 47 11.89 8.01 8.93
C PHE A 47 13.29 8.42 8.48
N LYS A 48 13.60 8.24 7.19
CA LYS A 48 14.90 8.65 6.62
C LYS A 48 15.08 10.16 6.62
N ALA A 49 14.01 10.90 6.30
CA ALA A 49 14.03 12.36 6.32
C ALA A 49 14.33 12.89 7.73
N ASN A 50 13.69 12.32 8.74
CA ASN A 50 13.91 12.68 10.14
C ASN A 50 15.33 12.34 10.61
N GLN A 51 15.97 11.31 10.05
CA GLN A 51 17.37 10.99 10.33
C GLN A 51 18.35 12.02 9.73
N LEU A 52 17.97 12.68 8.63
CA LEU A 52 18.78 13.71 7.98
C LEU A 52 18.63 15.09 8.61
N ASP A 53 17.71 15.27 9.57
CA ASP A 53 17.52 16.55 10.23
C ASP A 53 18.80 16.96 10.97
N PRO A 54 19.46 18.06 10.54
CA PRO A 54 20.68 18.54 11.17
C PRO A 54 20.51 18.89 12.64
N GLU A 55 19.29 19.25 13.07
CA GLU A 55 19.02 19.53 14.49
C GLU A 55 19.23 18.29 15.36
N ASN A 56 19.16 17.09 14.77
CA ASN A 56 19.46 15.85 15.48
C ASN A 56 20.97 15.59 15.64
N TYR A 57 21.83 16.29 14.87
CA TYR A 57 23.26 16.07 14.81
C TYR A 57 24.10 17.32 15.11
N VAL A 58 23.49 18.51 15.07
CA VAL A 58 24.23 19.76 15.31
C VAL A 58 24.47 19.93 16.80
N ILE A 59 25.70 19.79 17.14
CA ILE A 59 26.30 20.22 18.39
C ILE A 59 26.25 21.77 18.42
N ARG A 60 25.09 22.31 18.76
CA ARG A 60 25.01 23.75 19.08
C ARG A 60 25.68 23.95 20.42
N ASP A 61 26.88 24.56 20.40
CA ASP A 61 27.61 25.00 21.59
C ASP A 61 28.20 23.87 22.46
N THR A 62 29.06 23.04 21.86
CA THR A 62 29.88 22.04 22.56
C THR A 62 30.69 22.58 23.75
N LEU A 63 30.90 23.90 23.84
CA LEU A 63 31.67 24.54 24.90
C LEU A 63 30.89 24.76 26.20
N LYS A 64 29.56 24.69 26.19
CA LYS A 64 28.71 24.97 27.36
C LYS A 64 28.08 23.73 28.00
N GLU A 65 27.76 22.71 27.23
CA GLU A 65 27.21 21.46 27.74
C GLU A 65 28.21 20.34 27.50
N GLY A 66 28.59 19.62 28.51
CA GLY A 66 29.56 18.52 28.40
C GLY A 66 29.21 17.52 27.30
N PHE A 67 30.22 16.96 26.65
CA PHE A 67 30.12 16.05 25.50
C PHE A 67 29.14 14.87 25.75
N ASP A 68 29.11 14.35 26.97
CA ASP A 68 28.26 13.24 27.38
C ASP A 68 26.76 13.58 27.29
N ARG A 69 26.39 14.80 27.68
CA ARG A 69 24.98 15.25 27.63
C ARG A 69 24.47 15.44 26.21
N LEU A 70 25.35 15.82 25.30
CA LEU A 70 25.01 15.94 23.87
C LEU A 70 24.83 14.57 23.23
N ALA A 71 25.65 13.59 23.58
CA ALA A 71 25.53 12.22 23.14
C ALA A 71 24.22 11.59 23.64
N GLU A 72 23.87 11.78 24.92
CA GLU A 72 22.60 11.31 25.49
C GLU A 72 21.39 11.94 24.82
N ASN A 73 21.41 13.25 24.55
CA ASN A 73 20.32 13.93 23.85
C ASN A 73 20.15 13.43 22.40
N ALA A 74 21.25 13.23 21.67
CA ALA A 74 21.20 12.67 20.31
C ALA A 74 20.67 11.23 20.30
N MET A 75 21.10 10.39 21.24
CA MET A 75 20.60 9.02 21.37
C MET A 75 19.10 8.98 21.71
N SER A 76 18.66 9.81 22.67
CA SER A 76 17.26 9.92 23.04
C SER A 76 16.38 10.35 21.85
N LYS A 77 16.89 11.27 21.02
CA LYS A 77 16.18 11.71 19.82
C LYS A 77 16.09 10.61 18.76
N ILE A 78 17.17 9.88 18.53
CA ILE A 78 17.20 8.73 17.60
C ILE A 78 16.21 7.64 18.07
N GLU A 79 16.16 7.37 19.37
CA GLU A 79 15.20 6.41 19.93
C GLU A 79 13.74 6.87 19.76
N SER A 80 13.47 8.18 19.94
CA SER A 80 12.15 8.75 19.68
C SER A 80 11.72 8.57 18.21
N ILE A 81 12.59 8.94 17.27
CA ILE A 81 12.36 8.78 15.82
C ILE A 81 12.10 7.29 15.48
N ARG A 82 12.86 6.38 16.07
CA ARG A 82 12.67 4.93 15.88
C ARG A 82 11.33 4.45 16.44
N LYS A 83 10.95 4.92 17.63
CA LYS A 83 9.67 4.60 18.26
C LYS A 83 8.48 5.08 17.42
N ASP A 84 8.55 6.31 16.93
CA ASP A 84 7.52 6.89 16.07
C ASP A 84 7.40 6.11 14.75
N TYR A 85 8.51 5.72 14.15
CA TYR A 85 8.52 4.86 12.96
C TYR A 85 7.80 3.51 13.20
N TYR A 86 8.12 2.81 14.30
CA TYR A 86 7.44 1.54 14.61
C TYR A 86 5.96 1.73 14.92
N GLN A 87 5.56 2.84 15.54
CA GLN A 87 4.15 3.16 15.76
C GLN A 87 3.43 3.43 14.45
N ASN A 88 4.06 4.15 13.52
CA ASN A 88 3.55 4.41 12.18
C ASN A 88 3.39 3.12 11.37
N LEU A 89 4.37 2.21 11.43
CA LEU A 89 4.24 0.88 10.80
C LEU A 89 3.11 0.04 11.39
N ARG A 90 2.83 0.16 12.69
CA ARG A 90 1.69 -0.49 13.31
C ARG A 90 0.38 0.08 12.79
N THR A 91 0.27 1.39 12.66
CA THR A 91 -0.90 2.06 12.06
C THR A 91 -1.10 1.62 10.61
N ALA A 92 -0.03 1.52 9.82
CA ALA A 92 -0.09 0.96 8.46
C ALA A 92 -0.63 -0.48 8.46
N GLY A 93 -0.24 -1.30 9.45
CA GLY A 93 -0.76 -2.66 9.62
C GLY A 93 -2.26 -2.73 9.93
N GLU A 94 -2.84 -1.69 10.54
CA GLU A 94 -4.29 -1.59 10.75
C GLU A 94 -5.01 -1.21 9.45
N VAL A 95 -4.47 -0.28 8.68
CA VAL A 95 -4.98 0.10 7.35
C VAL A 95 -4.92 -1.09 6.40
N LYS A 96 -3.87 -1.90 6.47
CA LYS A 96 -3.71 -3.11 5.67
C LYS A 96 -4.91 -4.06 5.75
N ALA A 97 -5.59 -4.13 6.88
CA ALA A 97 -6.71 -5.05 7.07
C ALA A 97 -7.87 -4.81 6.07
N SER A 98 -8.12 -3.57 5.64
CA SER A 98 -9.13 -3.26 4.62
C SER A 98 -8.73 -3.78 3.24
N TYR A 99 -7.46 -3.65 2.88
CA TYR A 99 -6.93 -4.16 1.61
C TYR A 99 -6.77 -5.67 1.61
N ASP A 100 -6.41 -6.28 2.74
CA ASP A 100 -6.43 -7.74 2.91
C ASP A 100 -7.86 -8.31 2.75
N LEU A 101 -8.88 -7.57 3.22
CA LEU A 101 -10.27 -7.94 3.02
C LEU A 101 -10.65 -7.88 1.52
N LEU A 102 -10.31 -6.79 0.83
CA LEU A 102 -10.51 -6.64 -0.60
C LEU A 102 -9.80 -7.75 -1.39
N GLN A 103 -8.53 -8.00 -1.09
CA GLN A 103 -7.73 -9.05 -1.74
C GLN A 103 -8.30 -10.45 -1.50
N THR A 104 -8.78 -10.72 -0.27
CA THR A 104 -9.39 -12.01 0.07
C THR A 104 -10.74 -12.18 -0.65
N TYR A 105 -11.54 -11.11 -0.76
CA TYR A 105 -12.75 -11.10 -1.57
C TYR A 105 -12.45 -11.41 -3.05
N ILE A 106 -11.47 -10.72 -3.65
CA ILE A 106 -11.05 -10.94 -5.05
C ILE A 106 -10.58 -12.39 -5.26
N THR A 107 -9.81 -12.94 -4.32
CA THR A 107 -9.36 -14.35 -4.37
C THR A 107 -10.55 -15.32 -4.30
N SER A 108 -11.61 -14.98 -3.57
CA SER A 108 -12.81 -15.80 -3.50
C SER A 108 -13.62 -15.76 -4.79
N LEU A 109 -13.63 -14.63 -5.53
CA LEU A 109 -14.21 -14.56 -6.88
C LEU A 109 -13.49 -15.51 -7.84
N GLU A 110 -12.17 -15.53 -7.84
CA GLU A 110 -11.36 -16.46 -8.63
C GLU A 110 -11.73 -17.92 -8.31
N THR A 111 -11.84 -18.23 -7.02
CA THR A 111 -12.21 -19.56 -6.55
C THR A 111 -13.63 -19.95 -6.98
N LEU A 112 -14.61 -19.03 -6.88
CA LEU A 112 -15.98 -19.27 -7.31
C LEU A 112 -16.13 -19.38 -8.84
N ALA A 113 -15.22 -18.75 -9.60
CA ALA A 113 -15.20 -18.86 -11.06
C ALA A 113 -14.45 -20.12 -11.55
N ASP A 114 -13.84 -20.90 -10.67
CA ASP A 114 -13.16 -22.14 -11.06
C ASP A 114 -14.18 -23.24 -11.39
N ASP A 115 -13.97 -23.97 -12.48
CA ASP A 115 -14.83 -25.07 -12.93
C ASP A 115 -14.57 -26.37 -12.17
N LYS A 116 -13.47 -26.44 -11.42
CA LYS A 116 -13.03 -27.64 -10.71
C LYS A 116 -13.51 -27.65 -9.27
N TYR A 117 -14.79 -27.90 -9.07
CA TYR A 117 -15.32 -28.10 -7.71
C TYR A 117 -14.82 -29.44 -7.12
N SER A 118 -13.87 -29.33 -6.19
CA SER A 118 -13.26 -30.46 -5.49
C SER A 118 -13.44 -30.32 -3.97
N LYS A 119 -12.96 -31.29 -3.18
CA LYS A 119 -12.88 -31.15 -1.72
C LYS A 119 -11.97 -29.97 -1.33
N ASP A 120 -10.91 -29.74 -2.12
CA ASP A 120 -9.99 -28.63 -1.89
C ASP A 120 -10.67 -27.28 -2.16
N PHE A 121 -11.57 -27.19 -3.15
CA PHE A 121 -12.42 -26.03 -3.36
C PHE A 121 -13.27 -25.69 -2.14
N GLU A 122 -13.96 -26.67 -1.58
CA GLU A 122 -14.81 -26.50 -0.39
C GLU A 122 -13.99 -25.98 0.80
N LYS A 123 -12.88 -26.66 1.11
CA LYS A 123 -11.96 -26.25 2.17
C LYS A 123 -11.43 -24.84 1.93
N LYS A 124 -10.90 -24.55 0.75
CA LYS A 124 -10.36 -23.22 0.39
C LYS A 124 -11.41 -22.12 0.52
N SER A 125 -12.65 -22.38 0.10
CA SER A 125 -13.73 -21.39 0.20
C SER A 125 -14.13 -21.12 1.66
N ILE A 126 -14.17 -22.13 2.52
CA ILE A 126 -14.42 -21.99 3.94
C ILE A 126 -13.28 -21.23 4.62
N ASP A 127 -12.02 -21.54 4.30
CA ASP A 127 -10.85 -20.85 4.85
C ASP A 127 -10.84 -19.35 4.45
N LEU A 128 -11.16 -19.05 3.19
CA LEU A 128 -11.32 -17.65 2.71
C LEU A 128 -12.46 -16.95 3.43
N GLY A 129 -13.60 -17.62 3.61
CA GLY A 129 -14.74 -17.09 4.35
C GLY A 129 -14.40 -16.75 5.79
N ASN A 130 -13.71 -17.64 6.49
CA ASN A 130 -13.25 -17.42 7.87
C ASN A 130 -12.25 -16.28 7.97
N LYS A 131 -11.31 -16.18 7.02
CA LYS A 131 -10.37 -15.06 6.96
C LYS A 131 -11.09 -13.73 6.80
N MET A 132 -12.04 -13.64 5.86
CA MET A 132 -12.84 -12.42 5.67
C MET A 132 -13.67 -12.07 6.91
N ASN A 133 -14.28 -13.05 7.58
CA ASN A 133 -15.00 -12.83 8.84
C ASN A 133 -14.12 -12.19 9.91
N GLY A 134 -12.90 -12.69 10.08
CA GLY A 134 -11.92 -12.12 11.01
C GLY A 134 -11.54 -10.68 10.66
N LEU A 135 -11.32 -10.39 9.38
CA LEU A 135 -10.98 -9.05 8.90
C LEU A 135 -12.14 -8.06 9.09
N VAL A 136 -13.37 -8.42 8.74
CA VAL A 136 -14.56 -7.58 8.97
C VAL A 136 -14.76 -7.30 10.46
N SER A 137 -14.61 -8.31 11.32
CA SER A 137 -14.69 -8.13 12.77
C SER A 137 -13.63 -7.17 13.29
N LYS A 138 -12.38 -7.29 12.82
CA LYS A 138 -11.28 -6.40 13.16
C LYS A 138 -11.57 -4.95 12.74
N LEU A 139 -12.04 -4.73 11.50
CA LEU A 139 -12.35 -3.41 10.98
C LEU A 139 -13.53 -2.77 11.70
N ASN A 140 -14.60 -3.53 11.98
CA ASN A 140 -15.78 -3.04 12.70
C ASN A 140 -15.50 -2.73 14.18
N SER A 141 -14.51 -3.37 14.80
CA SER A 141 -14.09 -3.15 16.19
C SER A 141 -13.00 -2.08 16.32
N SER A 142 -12.40 -1.62 15.23
CA SER A 142 -11.35 -0.61 15.26
C SER A 142 -11.86 0.71 15.84
N PRO A 143 -11.16 1.32 16.81
CA PRO A 143 -11.55 2.60 17.39
C PRO A 143 -11.50 3.74 16.36
N GLN A 144 -10.69 3.62 15.31
CA GLN A 144 -10.58 4.62 14.25
C GLN A 144 -11.78 4.67 13.29
N LYS A 145 -12.67 3.68 13.32
CA LYS A 145 -14.02 3.61 12.68
C LYS A 145 -14.16 4.21 11.27
N LYS A 146 -13.11 4.23 10.46
CA LYS A 146 -13.15 4.82 9.11
C LYS A 146 -14.03 4.02 8.15
N LEU A 147 -14.03 2.69 8.27
CA LEU A 147 -14.81 1.78 7.44
C LEU A 147 -15.67 0.87 8.30
N LYS A 148 -16.98 0.86 8.04
CA LYS A 148 -17.93 -0.09 8.63
C LYS A 148 -18.62 -0.85 7.52
N PHE A 149 -18.63 -2.16 7.60
CA PHE A 149 -19.25 -3.02 6.62
C PHE A 149 -20.53 -3.63 7.20
N SER A 150 -21.66 -3.37 6.53
CA SER A 150 -22.96 -4.02 6.83
C SER A 150 -23.04 -5.41 6.18
N PHE A 151 -22.33 -5.63 5.08
CA PHE A 151 -22.24 -6.91 4.39
C PHE A 151 -20.94 -7.62 4.81
N ASN A 152 -21.06 -8.90 5.17
CA ASN A 152 -19.91 -9.75 5.45
C ASN A 152 -19.75 -10.81 4.36
N PRO A 153 -18.87 -10.59 3.37
CA PRO A 153 -18.68 -11.51 2.25
C PRO A 153 -18.21 -12.90 2.70
N GLY A 154 -17.51 -12.97 3.84
CA GLY A 154 -17.02 -14.23 4.38
C GLY A 154 -18.15 -15.10 4.94
N GLN A 155 -19.10 -14.52 5.68
CA GLN A 155 -20.28 -15.24 6.17
C GLN A 155 -21.10 -15.75 4.99
N TRP A 156 -21.31 -14.93 3.96
CA TRP A 156 -22.05 -15.31 2.79
C TRP A 156 -21.39 -16.48 2.05
N LEU A 157 -20.06 -16.40 1.81
CA LEU A 157 -19.30 -17.47 1.12
C LEU A 157 -19.35 -18.78 1.91
N THR A 158 -19.14 -18.74 3.23
CA THR A 158 -19.18 -19.92 4.09
C THR A 158 -20.58 -20.54 4.09
N ALA A 159 -21.63 -19.74 4.25
CA ALA A 159 -23.02 -20.20 4.24
C ALA A 159 -23.39 -20.84 2.90
N LEU A 160 -22.97 -20.21 1.77
CA LEU A 160 -23.19 -20.73 0.43
C LEU A 160 -22.58 -22.14 0.26
N VAL A 161 -21.30 -22.28 0.56
CA VAL A 161 -20.58 -23.54 0.36
C VAL A 161 -21.13 -24.64 1.27
N THR A 162 -21.43 -24.30 2.53
CA THR A 162 -21.98 -25.26 3.52
C THR A 162 -23.40 -25.71 3.15
N ALA A 163 -24.26 -24.75 2.72
CA ALA A 163 -25.67 -25.06 2.47
C ALA A 163 -25.91 -25.84 1.16
N TYR A 164 -25.13 -25.56 0.13
CA TYR A 164 -25.43 -26.08 -1.20
C TYR A 164 -24.53 -27.21 -1.68
N GLY A 165 -23.34 -27.36 -1.11
CA GLY A 165 -22.39 -28.39 -1.55
C GLY A 165 -21.99 -28.26 -3.04
N ARG A 166 -21.11 -29.16 -3.49
CA ARG A 166 -20.47 -29.04 -4.82
C ARG A 166 -21.43 -29.11 -6.00
N THR A 167 -22.37 -30.03 -5.96
CA THR A 167 -23.25 -30.30 -7.12
C THR A 167 -24.17 -29.12 -7.41
N LYS A 168 -24.76 -28.53 -6.37
CA LYS A 168 -25.64 -27.36 -6.52
C LYS A 168 -24.87 -26.08 -6.88
N LEU A 169 -23.67 -25.91 -6.35
CA LEU A 169 -22.80 -24.79 -6.72
C LEU A 169 -22.46 -24.78 -8.21
N ARG A 170 -22.08 -25.95 -8.76
CA ARG A 170 -21.75 -26.06 -10.18
C ARG A 170 -22.94 -25.73 -11.10
N THR A 171 -24.15 -26.19 -10.76
CA THR A 171 -25.34 -25.95 -11.59
C THR A 171 -25.88 -24.53 -11.53
N LYS A 172 -25.54 -23.77 -10.47
CA LYS A 172 -26.01 -22.41 -10.25
C LYS A 172 -24.87 -21.38 -10.11
N GLN A 173 -23.69 -21.73 -10.61
CA GLN A 173 -22.48 -20.93 -10.47
C GLN A 173 -22.67 -19.46 -10.89
N ALA A 174 -23.29 -19.22 -12.04
CA ALA A 174 -23.52 -17.87 -12.55
C ALA A 174 -24.40 -17.05 -11.60
N HIS A 175 -25.46 -17.65 -11.06
CA HIS A 175 -26.35 -17.00 -10.11
C HIS A 175 -25.63 -16.65 -8.80
N TYR A 176 -24.84 -17.56 -8.26
CA TYR A 176 -24.08 -17.30 -7.03
C TYR A 176 -22.99 -16.26 -7.21
N LEU A 177 -22.29 -16.26 -8.34
CA LEU A 177 -21.35 -15.19 -8.66
C LEU A 177 -22.04 -13.83 -8.81
N GLN A 178 -23.19 -13.79 -9.48
CA GLN A 178 -24.00 -12.58 -9.60
C GLN A 178 -24.39 -12.01 -8.23
N GLU A 179 -24.94 -12.84 -7.34
CA GLU A 179 -25.30 -12.42 -5.98
C GLU A 179 -24.07 -11.95 -5.20
N TYR A 180 -22.98 -12.72 -5.24
CA TYR A 180 -21.75 -12.40 -4.51
C TYR A 180 -21.11 -11.07 -4.96
N ILE A 181 -21.03 -10.86 -6.27
CA ILE A 181 -20.55 -9.61 -6.86
C ILE A 181 -21.47 -8.45 -6.48
N SER A 182 -22.78 -8.63 -6.57
CA SER A 182 -23.77 -7.59 -6.28
C SER A 182 -23.72 -7.16 -4.81
N HIS A 183 -23.63 -8.11 -3.89
CA HIS A 183 -23.55 -7.81 -2.46
C HIS A 183 -22.20 -7.21 -2.03
N ALA A 184 -21.12 -7.63 -2.66
CA ALA A 184 -19.78 -7.11 -2.34
C ALA A 184 -19.46 -5.76 -2.99
N ASP A 185 -20.31 -5.25 -3.87
CA ASP A 185 -20.08 -3.98 -4.55
C ASP A 185 -19.91 -2.82 -3.59
N THR A 186 -20.71 -2.75 -2.53
CA THR A 186 -20.60 -1.73 -1.48
C THR A 186 -19.25 -1.80 -0.74
N LEU A 187 -18.70 -3.00 -0.55
CA LEU A 187 -17.40 -3.20 0.07
C LEU A 187 -16.29 -2.68 -0.85
N VAL A 188 -16.31 -3.05 -2.12
CA VAL A 188 -15.31 -2.60 -3.10
C VAL A 188 -15.34 -1.08 -3.23
N GLN A 189 -16.54 -0.49 -3.41
CA GLN A 189 -16.71 0.96 -3.50
C GLN A 189 -16.23 1.67 -2.22
N ALA A 190 -16.56 1.16 -1.04
CA ALA A 190 -16.16 1.79 0.22
C ALA A 190 -14.64 1.78 0.42
N ILE A 191 -13.94 0.68 0.09
CA ILE A 191 -12.48 0.61 0.24
C ILE A 191 -11.78 1.50 -0.79
N THR A 192 -12.21 1.48 -2.05
CA THR A 192 -11.60 2.29 -3.11
C THR A 192 -11.86 3.78 -2.92
N ALA A 193 -13.07 4.17 -2.50
CA ALA A 193 -13.41 5.55 -2.15
C ALA A 193 -12.61 6.04 -0.94
N ASN A 194 -12.41 5.20 0.09
CA ASN A 194 -11.58 5.59 1.23
C ASN A 194 -10.12 5.90 0.81
N PHE A 195 -9.58 5.15 -0.13
CA PHE A 195 -8.26 5.48 -0.68
C PHE A 195 -8.28 6.81 -1.43
N HIS A 196 -9.24 6.98 -2.34
CA HIS A 196 -9.37 8.19 -3.16
C HIS A 196 -9.60 9.45 -2.33
N ASP A 197 -10.54 9.40 -1.38
CA ASP A 197 -11.02 10.58 -0.66
C ASP A 197 -10.12 10.96 0.54
N PHE A 198 -9.40 9.99 1.11
CA PHE A 198 -8.65 10.21 2.35
C PHE A 198 -7.18 9.82 2.27
N GLU A 199 -6.85 8.60 1.82
CA GLU A 199 -5.49 8.10 1.92
C GLU A 199 -4.57 8.69 0.84
N ALA A 200 -5.00 8.77 -0.41
CA ALA A 200 -4.20 9.34 -1.48
C ALA A 200 -3.97 10.86 -1.31
N PRO A 201 -4.96 11.69 -0.92
CA PRO A 201 -4.72 13.08 -0.55
C PRO A 201 -3.78 13.24 0.65
N TYR A 202 -3.95 12.41 1.68
CA TYR A 202 -3.04 12.40 2.83
C TYR A 202 -1.60 12.11 2.41
N LEU A 203 -1.37 11.04 1.64
CA LEU A 203 -0.04 10.65 1.17
C LEU A 203 0.60 11.74 0.30
N ARG A 204 -0.17 12.36 -0.60
CA ARG A 204 0.30 13.50 -1.41
C ARG A 204 0.78 14.64 -0.53
N SER A 205 -0.07 15.10 0.38
CA SER A 205 0.26 16.20 1.30
C SER A 205 1.48 15.87 2.17
N ALA A 206 1.55 14.65 2.68
CA ALA A 206 2.61 14.18 3.55
C ALA A 206 3.97 14.10 2.83
N PHE A 207 4.00 13.58 1.61
CA PHE A 207 5.22 13.57 0.79
C PHE A 207 5.68 14.97 0.40
N GLU A 208 4.76 15.88 0.04
CA GLU A 208 5.07 17.26 -0.28
C GLU A 208 5.60 18.04 0.95
N GLU A 209 5.03 17.79 2.12
CA GLU A 209 5.51 18.37 3.37
C GLU A 209 6.92 17.88 3.71
N THR A 210 7.15 16.57 3.62
CA THR A 210 8.48 15.98 3.82
C THR A 210 9.49 16.58 2.85
N GLN A 211 9.13 16.78 1.58
CA GLN A 211 10.00 17.43 0.59
C GLN A 211 10.32 18.88 0.95
N ARG A 212 9.31 19.66 1.41
CA ARG A 212 9.54 21.04 1.87
C ARG A 212 10.47 21.09 3.08
N ASN A 213 10.27 20.20 4.05
CA ASN A 213 11.09 20.13 5.25
C ASN A 213 12.55 19.80 4.92
N ILE A 214 12.80 18.77 4.11
CA ILE A 214 14.15 18.41 3.67
C ILE A 214 14.84 19.57 2.94
N ARG A 215 14.13 20.25 2.02
CA ARG A 215 14.68 21.43 1.31
C ARG A 215 14.97 22.58 2.26
N GLY A 216 14.09 22.82 3.23
CA GLY A 216 14.27 23.84 4.26
C GLY A 216 15.51 23.56 5.13
N GLN A 217 15.64 22.35 5.60
CA GLN A 217 16.79 21.86 6.39
C GLN A 217 18.10 21.98 5.58
N PHE A 218 18.10 21.54 4.34
CA PHE A 218 19.27 21.67 3.46
C PHE A 218 19.68 23.15 3.28
N LYS A 219 18.71 24.02 2.98
CA LYS A 219 18.98 25.46 2.76
C LYS A 219 19.49 26.15 4.02
N GLN A 220 18.92 25.83 5.18
CA GLN A 220 19.24 26.49 6.45
C GLN A 220 20.52 25.96 7.11
N SER A 221 20.80 24.71 6.96
CA SER A 221 21.86 24.03 7.71
C SER A 221 23.07 23.66 6.85
N ILE A 222 22.87 23.09 5.67
CA ILE A 222 23.95 22.56 4.84
C ILE A 222 24.60 23.65 3.98
N ALA A 223 23.80 24.46 3.30
CA ALA A 223 24.31 25.48 2.37
C ALA A 223 25.23 26.52 3.02
N PRO A 224 24.94 27.07 4.21
CA PRO A 224 25.85 27.99 4.91
C PRO A 224 27.18 27.34 5.26
N TYR A 225 27.19 26.08 5.69
CA TYR A 225 28.43 25.36 6.01
C TYR A 225 29.28 25.12 4.77
N LEU A 226 28.66 24.73 3.65
CA LEU A 226 29.41 24.57 2.39
C LEU A 226 30.06 25.89 1.95
N GLN A 227 29.38 27.04 2.14
CA GLN A 227 29.95 28.36 1.85
C GLN A 227 31.12 28.70 2.79
N TYR A 228 31.01 28.39 4.08
CA TYR A 228 32.08 28.56 5.05
C TYR A 228 33.32 27.75 4.68
N PHE A 229 33.15 26.47 4.37
CA PHE A 229 34.24 25.56 3.99
C PHE A 229 34.94 25.98 2.70
N ASN A 230 34.17 26.44 1.71
CA ASN A 230 34.76 26.97 0.48
C ASN A 230 35.65 28.20 0.72
N ARG A 231 35.42 28.95 1.80
CA ARG A 231 36.22 30.12 2.18
C ARG A 231 37.41 29.78 3.07
N HIS A 232 37.42 28.64 3.74
CA HIS A 232 38.45 28.23 4.74
C HIS A 232 38.88 26.77 4.48
N PRO A 233 39.55 26.47 3.33
CA PRO A 233 39.84 25.08 2.94
C PRO A 233 40.88 24.39 3.79
N ASP A 234 41.72 25.14 4.53
CA ASP A 234 42.91 24.62 5.20
C ASP A 234 42.72 24.24 6.68
N SER A 235 41.48 24.31 7.22
CA SER A 235 41.25 23.93 8.61
C SER A 235 40.93 22.44 8.77
N THR A 236 41.46 21.78 9.80
CA THR A 236 41.16 20.38 10.12
C THR A 236 39.67 20.14 10.31
N THR A 237 38.96 21.10 10.88
CA THR A 237 37.51 21.09 11.06
C THR A 237 36.77 21.10 9.70
N THR A 238 37.37 21.78 8.71
CA THR A 238 36.85 21.82 7.33
C THR A 238 36.92 20.45 6.70
N ILE A 239 38.00 19.70 6.86
CA ILE A 239 38.15 18.37 6.26
C ILE A 239 37.10 17.41 6.80
N VAL A 240 36.89 17.35 8.11
CA VAL A 240 35.89 16.50 8.75
C VAL A 240 34.47 16.86 8.30
N ALA A 241 34.19 18.14 8.22
CA ALA A 241 32.87 18.60 7.79
C ALA A 241 32.62 18.35 6.29
N VAL A 242 33.61 18.55 5.40
CA VAL A 242 33.51 18.21 3.98
C VAL A 242 33.27 16.71 3.80
N GLU A 243 33.94 15.86 4.57
CA GLU A 243 33.74 14.42 4.53
C GLU A 243 32.30 14.05 4.99
N PHE A 244 31.78 14.64 6.07
CA PHE A 244 30.44 14.45 6.55
C PHE A 244 29.40 14.88 5.50
N TYR A 245 29.52 16.11 4.96
CA TYR A 245 28.59 16.63 3.96
C TYR A 245 28.66 15.89 2.64
N SER A 246 29.83 15.40 2.24
CA SER A 246 29.97 14.57 1.04
C SER A 246 29.16 13.26 1.13
N LYS A 247 28.90 12.78 2.34
CA LYS A 247 28.06 11.61 2.59
C LYS A 247 26.58 11.96 2.67
N ILE A 248 26.21 13.14 3.19
CA ILE A 248 24.81 13.54 3.36
C ILE A 248 24.18 14.05 2.05
N ILE A 249 24.92 14.79 1.22
CA ILE A 249 24.40 15.37 -0.02
C ILE A 249 23.82 14.32 -0.98
N PRO A 250 24.48 13.18 -1.26
CA PRO A 250 23.91 12.14 -2.08
C PRO A 250 22.59 11.59 -1.53
N VAL A 251 22.53 11.39 -0.20
CA VAL A 251 21.31 10.88 0.46
C VAL A 251 20.15 11.88 0.36
N TYR A 252 20.45 13.19 0.47
CA TYR A 252 19.45 14.24 0.26
C TYR A 252 18.85 14.18 -1.16
N TYR A 253 19.68 14.08 -2.19
CA TYR A 253 19.21 13.99 -3.57
C TYR A 253 18.40 12.72 -3.80
N GLU A 254 18.91 11.59 -3.34
CA GLU A 254 18.21 10.31 -3.45
C GLU A 254 16.84 10.34 -2.78
N LEU A 255 16.74 10.90 -1.58
CA LEU A 255 15.50 11.04 -0.85
C LEU A 255 14.51 11.96 -1.58
N THR A 256 15.01 13.04 -2.19
CA THR A 256 14.19 13.95 -3.01
C THR A 256 13.62 13.24 -4.24
N ASP A 257 14.43 12.42 -4.90
CA ASP A 257 14.01 11.61 -6.05
C ASP A 257 13.00 10.53 -5.64
N ASP A 258 13.20 9.89 -4.46
CA ASP A 258 12.26 8.93 -3.90
C ASP A 258 10.89 9.57 -3.63
N ILE A 259 10.87 10.76 -3.04
CA ILE A 259 9.62 11.49 -2.79
C ILE A 259 8.91 11.80 -4.10
N HIS A 260 9.62 12.30 -5.09
CA HIS A 260 9.04 12.61 -6.40
C HIS A 260 8.45 11.38 -7.08
N LYS A 261 9.18 10.28 -7.06
CA LYS A 261 8.72 8.98 -7.57
C LYS A 261 7.45 8.52 -6.84
N ASN A 262 7.45 8.58 -5.51
CA ASN A 262 6.30 8.14 -4.71
C ASN A 262 5.05 9.02 -4.93
N LEU A 263 5.20 10.32 -5.16
CA LEU A 263 4.09 11.19 -5.57
C LEU A 263 3.45 10.74 -6.89
N LEU A 264 4.27 10.37 -7.88
CA LEU A 264 3.77 9.81 -9.14
C LEU A 264 3.05 8.46 -8.91
N LEU A 265 3.60 7.61 -8.04
CA LEU A 265 3.00 6.31 -7.70
C LEU A 265 1.66 6.47 -6.98
N VAL A 266 1.51 7.43 -6.06
CA VAL A 266 0.23 7.74 -5.39
C VAL A 266 -0.84 8.11 -6.41
N ASN A 267 -0.53 9.00 -7.36
CA ASN A 267 -1.48 9.41 -8.39
C ASN A 267 -1.90 8.25 -9.30
N LYS A 268 -0.96 7.39 -9.67
CA LYS A 268 -1.25 6.19 -10.50
C LYS A 268 -2.05 5.16 -9.72
N ALA A 269 -1.74 4.93 -8.45
CA ALA A 269 -2.49 4.02 -7.59
C ALA A 269 -3.93 4.50 -7.37
N ASP A 270 -4.12 5.81 -7.19
CA ASP A 270 -5.43 6.44 -7.07
C ASP A 270 -6.29 6.17 -8.33
N SER A 271 -5.72 6.40 -9.52
CA SER A 271 -6.38 6.05 -10.79
C SER A 271 -6.70 4.57 -10.91
N LEU A 272 -5.76 3.69 -10.52
CA LEU A 272 -5.95 2.23 -10.57
C LEU A 272 -7.03 1.74 -9.62
N MET A 273 -7.12 2.28 -8.41
CA MET A 273 -8.18 1.95 -7.46
C MET A 273 -9.55 2.40 -7.98
N GLY A 274 -9.64 3.58 -8.60
CA GLY A 274 -10.86 4.03 -9.29
C GLY A 274 -11.26 3.11 -10.45
N ASN A 275 -10.30 2.69 -11.26
CA ASN A 275 -10.55 1.76 -12.37
C ASN A 275 -10.95 0.36 -11.87
N LEU A 276 -10.41 -0.10 -10.75
CA LEU A 276 -10.82 -1.35 -10.11
C LEU A 276 -12.30 -1.29 -9.69
N ALA A 277 -12.71 -0.20 -9.03
CA ALA A 277 -14.10 0.01 -8.61
C ALA A 277 -15.03 0.06 -9.82
N ASN A 278 -14.68 0.81 -10.86
CA ASN A 278 -15.45 0.94 -12.10
C ASN A 278 -15.59 -0.42 -12.80
N THR A 279 -14.50 -1.18 -12.92
CA THR A 279 -14.50 -2.51 -13.55
C THR A 279 -15.36 -3.49 -12.78
N HIS A 280 -15.33 -3.43 -11.44
CA HIS A 280 -16.23 -4.23 -10.59
C HIS A 280 -17.70 -3.85 -10.80
N GLY A 281 -18.01 -2.56 -10.84
CA GLY A 281 -19.36 -2.06 -11.14
C GLY A 281 -19.87 -2.50 -12.52
N LEU A 282 -19.02 -2.46 -13.54
CA LEU A 282 -19.35 -2.97 -14.88
C LEU A 282 -19.59 -4.49 -14.86
N MET A 283 -18.78 -5.25 -14.13
CA MET A 283 -18.96 -6.69 -13.96
C MET A 283 -20.29 -7.01 -13.26
N LYS A 284 -20.66 -6.27 -12.22
CA LYS A 284 -21.97 -6.36 -11.56
C LYS A 284 -23.12 -6.07 -12.55
N ASN A 285 -23.03 -4.99 -13.32
CA ASN A 285 -24.05 -4.60 -14.30
C ASN A 285 -24.21 -5.64 -15.39
N MET A 286 -23.13 -6.26 -15.81
CA MET A 286 -23.12 -7.31 -16.80
C MET A 286 -23.87 -8.56 -16.33
N PHE A 287 -23.70 -8.97 -15.09
CA PHE A 287 -24.48 -10.07 -14.52
C PHE A 287 -25.95 -9.71 -14.32
N ASN A 288 -26.27 -8.45 -13.98
CA ASN A 288 -27.63 -8.01 -13.64
C ASN A 288 -28.43 -7.56 -14.86
N ALA A 289 -27.81 -6.90 -15.84
CA ALA A 289 -28.45 -6.19 -16.93
C ALA A 289 -28.09 -6.72 -18.34
N GLY A 290 -27.23 -7.73 -18.43
CA GLY A 290 -26.80 -8.29 -19.71
C GLY A 290 -25.89 -7.36 -20.52
N SER A 291 -25.18 -6.46 -19.87
CA SER A 291 -24.19 -5.57 -20.51
C SER A 291 -23.10 -6.36 -21.24
N SER A 292 -22.42 -5.72 -22.19
CA SER A 292 -21.40 -6.36 -23.02
C SER A 292 -20.20 -6.87 -22.22
N TRP A 293 -19.91 -8.15 -22.31
CA TRP A 293 -18.71 -8.78 -21.75
C TRP A 293 -17.42 -8.24 -22.36
N VAL A 294 -17.49 -7.75 -23.60
CA VAL A 294 -16.36 -7.14 -24.29
C VAL A 294 -15.90 -5.89 -23.55
N SER A 295 -16.83 -5.04 -23.13
CA SER A 295 -16.49 -3.80 -22.40
C SER A 295 -15.80 -4.10 -21.05
N VAL A 296 -16.22 -5.13 -20.34
CA VAL A 296 -15.56 -5.52 -19.08
C VAL A 296 -14.17 -6.07 -19.35
N LEU A 297 -14.01 -6.89 -20.38
CA LEU A 297 -12.71 -7.44 -20.76
C LEU A 297 -11.72 -6.34 -21.17
N GLU A 298 -12.17 -5.33 -21.92
CA GLU A 298 -11.37 -4.17 -22.30
C GLU A 298 -10.93 -3.38 -21.07
N GLN A 299 -11.81 -3.13 -20.11
CA GLN A 299 -11.48 -2.45 -18.85
C GLN A 299 -10.47 -3.26 -18.01
N VAL A 300 -10.65 -4.58 -17.91
CA VAL A 300 -9.71 -5.46 -17.20
C VAL A 300 -8.34 -5.47 -17.89
N ASN A 301 -8.29 -5.45 -19.22
CA ASN A 301 -7.04 -5.35 -19.95
C ASN A 301 -6.35 -4.01 -19.68
N GLY A 302 -7.08 -2.90 -19.74
CA GLY A 302 -6.58 -1.56 -19.42
C GLY A 302 -6.06 -1.46 -17.97
N LEU A 303 -6.74 -2.07 -17.02
CA LEU A 303 -6.30 -2.14 -15.62
C LEU A 303 -4.98 -2.93 -15.50
N ASN A 304 -4.85 -4.06 -16.19
CA ASN A 304 -3.64 -4.87 -16.19
C ASN A 304 -2.45 -4.13 -16.81
N ASP A 305 -2.66 -3.43 -17.92
CA ASP A 305 -1.59 -2.69 -18.62
C ASP A 305 -1.09 -1.53 -17.75
N GLN A 306 -2.00 -0.78 -17.13
CA GLN A 306 -1.66 0.30 -16.20
C GLN A 306 -0.93 -0.23 -14.97
N PHE A 307 -1.35 -1.37 -14.43
CA PHE A 307 -0.68 -2.01 -13.29
C PHE A 307 0.72 -2.48 -13.65
N SER A 308 0.92 -3.09 -14.84
CA SER A 308 2.24 -3.54 -15.29
C SER A 308 3.25 -2.39 -15.35
N ILE A 309 2.85 -1.22 -15.88
CA ILE A 309 3.69 -0.02 -15.92
C ILE A 309 4.04 0.44 -14.48
N LEU A 310 3.09 0.40 -13.57
CA LEU A 310 3.30 0.82 -12.20
C LEU A 310 4.21 -0.16 -11.44
N LYS A 311 4.05 -1.47 -11.67
CA LYS A 311 4.89 -2.50 -11.07
C LYS A 311 6.35 -2.33 -11.45
N ASP A 312 6.64 -2.04 -12.71
CA ASP A 312 8.01 -1.77 -13.17
C ASP A 312 8.65 -0.58 -12.44
N LEU A 313 7.86 0.43 -12.07
CA LEU A 313 8.33 1.57 -11.29
C LEU A 313 8.61 1.21 -9.83
N PHE A 314 7.83 0.30 -9.23
CA PHE A 314 8.09 -0.20 -7.88
C PHE A 314 9.33 -1.09 -7.84
N ASP A 315 9.42 -2.08 -8.74
CA ASP A 315 10.45 -3.12 -8.69
C ASP A 315 11.85 -2.57 -8.97
N LYS A 316 11.99 -1.59 -9.88
CA LYS A 316 13.27 -0.94 -10.19
C LYS A 316 13.83 -0.07 -9.05
N GLY A 317 13.02 0.27 -8.05
CA GLY A 317 13.43 1.17 -6.98
C GLY A 317 13.72 0.51 -5.63
N SER A 318 13.17 -0.67 -5.35
CA SER A 318 13.14 -1.18 -3.98
C SER A 318 14.32 -2.08 -3.60
N GLN A 319 14.88 -2.88 -4.49
CA GLN A 319 15.92 -3.85 -4.14
C GLN A 319 17.30 -3.22 -3.93
N ASP A 320 17.74 -2.33 -4.81
CA ASP A 320 19.06 -1.70 -4.70
C ASP A 320 19.11 -0.71 -3.53
N LYS A 321 17.99 -0.05 -3.24
CA LYS A 321 17.87 0.96 -2.20
C LYS A 321 17.88 0.38 -0.77
N PHE A 322 17.20 -0.73 -0.54
CA PHE A 322 17.18 -1.38 0.78
C PHE A 322 18.58 -1.82 1.23
N ILE A 323 19.39 -2.34 0.32
CA ILE A 323 20.77 -2.74 0.58
C ILE A 323 21.63 -1.52 0.89
N PHE A 324 21.50 -0.44 0.11
CA PHE A 324 22.21 0.81 0.31
C PHE A 324 21.89 1.45 1.67
N TYR A 325 20.60 1.55 2.03
CA TYR A 325 20.17 2.14 3.30
C TYR A 325 20.56 1.31 4.51
N LYS A 326 20.46 -0.01 4.43
CA LYS A 326 20.95 -0.90 5.47
C LYS A 326 22.43 -0.68 5.72
N ASN A 327 23.22 -0.56 4.66
CA ASN A 327 24.65 -0.30 4.76
C ASN A 327 24.95 1.11 5.27
N PHE A 328 24.16 2.12 4.88
CA PHE A 328 24.29 3.50 5.35
C PHE A 328 23.95 3.62 6.83
N ILE A 329 22.85 3.02 7.30
CA ILE A 329 22.48 3.00 8.73
C ILE A 329 23.55 2.26 9.54
N MET A 330 24.02 1.10 9.08
CA MET A 330 25.08 0.34 9.76
C MET A 330 26.43 1.07 9.76
N GLN A 331 26.78 1.79 8.70
CA GLN A 331 28.00 2.60 8.65
C GLN A 331 27.90 3.81 9.60
N ASN A 332 26.74 4.46 9.67
CA ASN A 332 26.54 5.58 10.59
C ASN A 332 26.48 5.13 12.05
N GLU A 333 25.86 3.98 12.38
CA GLU A 333 25.98 3.39 13.72
C GLU A 333 27.43 3.08 14.10
N ASN A 334 28.23 2.60 13.17
CA ASN A 334 29.64 2.32 13.42
C ASN A 334 30.47 3.59 13.56
N ILE A 335 30.22 4.62 12.75
CA ILE A 335 30.86 5.93 12.88
C ILE A 335 30.52 6.58 14.24
N TYR A 336 29.27 6.46 14.68
CA TYR A 336 28.85 6.93 16.01
C TYR A 336 29.51 6.15 17.14
N LYS A 337 29.57 4.82 17.06
CA LYS A 337 30.25 3.97 18.04
C LYS A 337 31.75 4.26 18.09
N ASP A 338 32.38 4.46 16.95
CA ASP A 338 33.81 4.82 16.87
C ASP A 338 34.10 6.23 17.40
N PHE A 339 33.11 7.14 17.33
CA PHE A 339 33.22 8.49 17.86
C PHE A 339 32.99 8.56 19.37
N ILE A 340 32.11 7.70 19.92
CA ILE A 340 31.85 7.60 21.37
C ILE A 340 32.96 6.82 22.10
N ASN A 341 33.64 5.91 21.40
CA ASN A 341 34.71 5.08 22.00
C ASN A 341 36.12 5.66 21.84
N LYS A 342 36.27 6.84 21.24
CA LYS A 342 37.49 7.65 21.19
C LYS A 342 37.39 8.85 22.12
#